data_0ad1091478246272299d4c46cbb45ea6
#
_entry.id   0ad1091478246272299d4c46cbb45ea6
#
_cell.length_a   1.000
_cell.length_b   1.000
_cell.length_c   1.000
_cell.angle_alpha   90.00
_cell.angle_beta   90.00
_cell.angle_gamma   90.00
#
_symmetry.space_group_name_H-M   'P 1'
#
loop_
_entity.id
_entity.type
_entity.pdbx_description
1 polymer ?
#
loop_
_entity_poly.entity_id
_entity_poly.type
_entity_poly.pdbx_seq_one_letter_code
_entity_poly.pdbx_strand_id
1 'polypeptide(L)'
;MKIVFMGTPDLAAEVLDTMMKNGCEVTLAVTQPDRPKGRGKSVIKTPVHECADRWGIPVFSPVRVKRPEAVERLREEAPDLIVVAAFGQILSKEILDLPRLGCVNVHASLLPAYRGAAPIQWAVINGEEKSGVTIMQMDEGLDT
;
A
#
# COMPACT_ATOMS: atom_id res chain seq x y z
N MET A 1 -12.85 -7.55 -7.54
CA MET A 1 -12.71 -6.85 -6.25
C MET A 1 -11.77 -5.67 -6.41
N LYS A 2 -12.25 -4.48 -6.15
CA LYS A 2 -11.45 -3.28 -6.29
C LYS A 2 -10.58 -3.07 -5.06
N ILE A 3 -9.31 -2.87 -5.27
CA ILE A 3 -8.36 -2.68 -4.18
C ILE A 3 -7.69 -1.31 -4.32
N VAL A 4 -7.63 -0.57 -3.21
CA VAL A 4 -6.78 0.61 -3.11
C VAL A 4 -5.55 0.19 -2.34
N PHE A 5 -4.38 0.48 -2.88
CA PHE A 5 -3.12 0.14 -2.24
C PHE A 5 -2.49 1.38 -1.63
N MET A 6 -1.98 1.27 -0.42
CA MET A 6 -1.30 2.37 0.25
C MET A 6 0.07 1.91 0.71
N GLY A 7 1.10 2.59 0.26
CA GLY A 7 2.46 2.24 0.65
C GLY A 7 3.46 3.23 0.11
N THR A 8 4.70 3.16 0.58
CA THR A 8 5.69 4.14 0.19
C THR A 8 7.06 3.54 -0.17
N PRO A 9 7.75 2.77 0.70
CA PRO A 9 9.13 2.38 0.44
C PRO A 9 9.24 1.19 -0.52
N ASP A 10 10.48 0.78 -0.77
CA ASP A 10 10.75 -0.32 -1.69
C ASP A 10 10.00 -1.59 -1.33
N LEU A 11 9.91 -1.91 -0.06
CA LEU A 11 9.23 -3.10 0.36
C LEU A 11 7.75 -3.05 0.00
N ALA A 12 7.14 -1.87 0.13
CA ALA A 12 5.75 -1.71 -0.27
C ALA A 12 5.60 -1.84 -1.78
N ALA A 13 6.56 -1.31 -2.53
CA ALA A 13 6.53 -1.44 -3.99
C ALA A 13 6.59 -2.91 -4.41
N GLU A 14 7.36 -3.72 -3.69
CA GLU A 14 7.41 -5.15 -3.99
C GLU A 14 6.07 -5.82 -3.72
N VAL A 15 5.38 -5.40 -2.67
CA VAL A 15 4.04 -5.93 -2.40
C VAL A 15 3.11 -5.58 -3.54
N LEU A 16 3.11 -4.33 -3.96
CA LEU A 16 2.25 -3.90 -5.06
C LEU A 16 2.58 -4.64 -6.35
N ASP A 17 3.86 -4.77 -6.66
CA ASP A 17 4.29 -5.47 -7.86
C ASP A 17 3.80 -6.92 -7.84
N THR A 18 3.93 -7.58 -6.70
CA THR A 18 3.48 -8.96 -6.56
C THR A 18 1.98 -9.07 -6.74
N MET A 19 1.23 -8.12 -6.16
CA MET A 19 -0.22 -8.12 -6.32
C MET A 19 -0.60 -8.00 -7.79
N MET A 20 0.06 -7.10 -8.50
CA MET A 20 -0.25 -6.90 -9.90
C MET A 20 0.11 -8.14 -10.74
N LYS A 21 1.23 -8.76 -10.43
CA LYS A 21 1.63 -9.97 -11.14
C LYS A 21 0.66 -11.13 -10.92
N ASN A 22 -0.09 -11.08 -9.83
CA ASN A 22 -1.07 -12.09 -9.50
C ASN A 22 -2.50 -11.70 -9.87
N GLY A 23 -2.65 -10.65 -10.65
CA GLY A 23 -3.94 -10.31 -11.22
C GLY A 23 -4.87 -9.53 -10.32
N CYS A 24 -4.37 -8.94 -9.26
CA CYS A 24 -5.22 -8.12 -8.39
C CYS A 24 -5.66 -6.86 -9.13
N GLU A 25 -6.89 -6.46 -8.86
CA GLU A 25 -7.43 -5.24 -9.47
C GLU A 25 -7.14 -4.06 -8.53
N VAL A 26 -5.98 -3.44 -8.68
CA VAL A 26 -5.61 -2.26 -7.91
C VAL A 26 -5.97 -1.04 -8.73
N THR A 27 -6.92 -0.27 -8.25
CA THR A 27 -7.44 0.86 -9.02
C THR A 27 -6.82 2.19 -8.65
N LEU A 28 -6.12 2.25 -7.50
CA LEU A 28 -5.48 3.48 -7.05
C LEU A 28 -4.32 3.10 -6.14
N ALA A 29 -3.19 3.76 -6.32
CA ALA A 29 -2.04 3.60 -5.44
C ALA A 29 -1.86 4.90 -4.66
N VAL A 30 -1.93 4.82 -3.34
CA VAL A 30 -1.76 5.96 -2.45
C VAL A 30 -0.37 5.86 -1.84
N THR A 31 0.39 6.93 -1.95
CA THR A 31 1.77 6.92 -1.47
C THR A 31 2.11 8.31 -0.95
N GLN A 32 3.15 8.40 -0.14
CA GLN A 32 3.58 9.69 0.36
C GLN A 32 3.99 10.60 -0.79
N PRO A 33 3.89 11.92 -0.59
CA PRO A 33 4.30 12.84 -1.65
C PRO A 33 5.76 12.63 -2.03
N ASP A 34 6.05 12.87 -3.30
CA ASP A 34 7.41 12.82 -3.78
C ASP A 34 8.25 13.86 -3.07
N ARG A 35 9.55 13.58 -2.94
CA ARG A 35 10.45 14.47 -2.22
C ARG A 35 11.42 15.14 -3.16
N PRO A 36 11.80 16.40 -2.85
CA PRO A 36 12.83 17.05 -3.63
C PRO A 36 14.16 16.33 -3.46
N LYS A 37 14.92 16.25 -4.53
CA LYS A 37 16.22 15.62 -4.48
C LYS A 37 17.28 16.71 -4.32
N GLY A 38 18.01 16.68 -3.21
CA GLY A 38 19.09 17.60 -2.97
C GLY A 38 18.63 19.04 -3.07
N ARG A 39 19.21 19.78 -3.96
CA ARG A 39 18.95 21.20 -4.06
C ARG A 39 17.73 21.56 -4.87
N GLY A 40 16.82 20.66 -4.95
CA GLY A 40 15.48 21.06 -5.23
C GLY A 40 15.06 21.34 -6.63
N LYS A 41 15.73 20.82 -7.60
CA LYS A 41 15.24 21.01 -8.95
C LYS A 41 14.47 19.81 -9.45
N SER A 42 14.82 18.64 -9.03
CA SER A 42 14.09 17.44 -9.43
C SER A 42 13.48 16.80 -8.22
N VAL A 43 12.49 15.98 -8.47
CA VAL A 43 11.79 15.25 -7.42
C VAL A 43 12.08 13.78 -7.56
N ILE A 44 12.19 13.11 -6.42
CA ILE A 44 12.31 11.67 -6.40
C ILE A 44 10.94 11.10 -6.11
N LYS A 45 10.45 10.30 -7.02
CA LYS A 45 9.19 9.58 -6.79
C LYS A 45 9.41 8.51 -5.75
N THR A 46 8.37 8.22 -4.96
CA THR A 46 8.48 7.11 -4.03
C THR A 46 8.55 5.82 -4.82
N PRO A 47 9.11 4.75 -4.25
CA PRO A 47 9.13 3.46 -4.94
C PRO A 47 7.74 2.98 -5.36
N VAL A 48 6.74 3.20 -4.52
CA VAL A 48 5.37 2.82 -4.88
C VAL A 48 4.86 3.65 -6.06
N HIS A 49 5.18 4.95 -6.08
CA HIS A 49 4.79 5.79 -7.20
C HIS A 49 5.38 5.25 -8.51
N GLU A 50 6.66 4.89 -8.49
CA GLU A 50 7.30 4.36 -9.69
C GLU A 50 6.71 3.02 -10.10
N CYS A 51 6.42 2.18 -9.14
CA CYS A 51 5.80 0.90 -9.42
C CYS A 51 4.42 1.08 -10.04
N ALA A 52 3.63 1.99 -9.48
CA ALA A 52 2.29 2.27 -10.01
C ALA A 52 2.38 2.80 -11.44
N ASP A 53 3.36 3.66 -11.71
CA ASP A 53 3.55 4.17 -13.07
C ASP A 53 3.83 3.04 -14.04
N ARG A 54 4.67 2.09 -13.64
CA ARG A 54 4.99 0.96 -14.53
C ARG A 54 3.78 0.12 -14.85
N TRP A 55 2.85 0.02 -13.91
CA TRP A 55 1.66 -0.79 -14.07
C TRP A 55 0.45 0.01 -14.58
N GLY A 56 0.62 1.31 -14.79
CA GLY A 56 -0.48 2.15 -15.26
C GLY A 56 -1.55 2.41 -14.23
N ILE A 57 -1.19 2.37 -12.95
CA ILE A 57 -2.13 2.61 -11.87
C ILE A 57 -2.12 4.09 -11.50
N PRO A 58 -3.28 4.74 -11.40
CA PRO A 58 -3.31 6.13 -10.96
C PRO A 58 -2.73 6.29 -9.57
N VAL A 59 -2.04 7.40 -9.32
CA VAL A 59 -1.35 7.67 -8.07
C VAL A 59 -2.01 8.83 -7.35
N PHE A 60 -2.18 8.69 -6.05
CA PHE A 60 -2.72 9.74 -5.19
C PHE A 60 -1.73 9.94 -4.04
N SER A 61 -1.24 11.16 -3.87
CA SER A 61 -0.18 11.42 -2.88
C SER A 61 -0.60 12.54 -1.94
N PRO A 62 -1.52 12.26 -1.04
CA PRO A 62 -1.99 13.30 -0.11
C PRO A 62 -0.96 13.58 0.95
N VAL A 63 -0.78 14.86 1.30
CA VAL A 63 0.09 15.22 2.41
C VAL A 63 -0.49 14.65 3.70
N ARG A 64 -1.82 14.72 3.84
CA ARG A 64 -2.49 14.16 5.01
C ARG A 64 -3.72 13.39 4.53
N VAL A 65 -3.65 12.09 4.65
CA VAL A 65 -4.72 11.23 4.14
C VAL A 65 -6.01 11.39 4.94
N LYS A 66 -5.91 11.88 6.18
CA LYS A 66 -7.10 12.05 7.02
C LYS A 66 -7.90 13.30 6.69
N ARG A 67 -7.41 14.15 5.83
CA ARG A 67 -8.14 15.35 5.43
C ARG A 67 -9.44 14.98 4.72
N PRO A 68 -10.49 15.79 4.90
CA PRO A 68 -11.78 15.46 4.28
C PRO A 68 -11.70 15.27 2.77
N GLU A 69 -10.92 16.08 2.09
CA GLU A 69 -10.81 15.95 0.63
C GLU A 69 -10.11 14.67 0.24
N ALA A 70 -9.15 14.22 1.05
CA ALA A 70 -8.47 12.95 0.77
C ALA A 70 -9.41 11.77 1.03
N VAL A 71 -10.17 11.85 2.12
CA VAL A 71 -11.13 10.79 2.42
C VAL A 71 -12.16 10.71 1.31
N GLU A 72 -12.61 11.85 0.80
CA GLU A 72 -13.60 11.85 -0.26
C GLU A 72 -13.02 11.24 -1.53
N ARG A 73 -11.76 11.51 -1.83
CA ARG A 73 -11.10 10.90 -2.99
C ARG A 73 -11.12 9.38 -2.87
N LEU A 74 -10.84 8.86 -1.69
CA LEU A 74 -10.86 7.43 -1.46
C LEU A 74 -12.28 6.87 -1.58
N ARG A 75 -13.26 7.62 -1.08
CA ARG A 75 -14.64 7.20 -1.16
C ARG A 75 -15.10 7.09 -2.62
N GLU A 76 -14.67 8.03 -3.44
CA GLU A 76 -15.02 8.02 -4.86
C GLU A 76 -14.49 6.79 -5.57
N GLU A 77 -13.39 6.25 -5.07
CA GLU A 77 -12.81 5.06 -5.66
C GLU A 77 -13.65 3.82 -5.36
N ALA A 78 -14.46 3.89 -4.32
CA ALA A 78 -15.35 2.80 -3.89
C ALA A 78 -14.60 1.47 -3.75
N PRO A 79 -13.55 1.43 -2.93
CA PRO A 79 -12.76 0.20 -2.82
C PRO A 79 -13.50 -0.88 -2.04
N ASP A 80 -13.29 -2.12 -2.44
CA ASP A 80 -13.77 -3.25 -1.67
C ASP A 80 -12.81 -3.55 -0.52
N LEU A 81 -11.54 -3.24 -0.72
CA LEU A 81 -10.50 -3.55 0.26
C LEU A 81 -9.40 -2.50 0.13
N ILE A 82 -8.81 -2.12 1.25
CA ILE A 82 -7.61 -1.29 1.24
C ILE A 82 -6.46 -2.15 1.78
N VAL A 83 -5.39 -2.23 1.02
CA VAL A 83 -4.18 -2.94 1.42
C VAL A 83 -3.12 -1.91 1.76
N VAL A 84 -2.58 -1.98 2.97
CA VAL A 84 -1.59 -1.03 3.46
C VAL A 84 -0.28 -1.74 3.69
N ALA A 85 0.80 -1.19 3.18
CA ALA A 85 2.13 -1.75 3.40
C ALA A 85 3.09 -0.59 3.58
N ALA A 86 3.41 -0.27 4.82
CA ALA A 86 4.36 0.80 5.15
C ALA A 86 3.99 2.11 4.47
N PHE A 87 2.79 2.58 4.70
CA PHE A 87 2.31 3.81 4.07
C PHE A 87 2.97 5.05 4.67
N GLY A 88 3.08 5.11 5.98
CA GLY A 88 3.71 6.23 6.65
C GLY A 88 2.74 7.26 7.20
N GLN A 89 1.46 7.01 7.12
CA GLN A 89 0.44 7.84 7.74
C GLN A 89 -0.56 6.95 8.45
N ILE A 90 -1.11 7.47 9.53
CA ILE A 90 -2.11 6.73 10.30
C ILE A 90 -3.47 6.93 9.64
N LEU A 91 -4.21 5.86 9.50
CA LEU A 91 -5.54 5.93 8.90
C LEU A 91 -6.58 6.23 9.97
N SER A 92 -7.53 7.09 9.62
CA SER A 92 -8.62 7.41 10.53
C SER A 92 -9.65 6.28 10.53
N LYS A 93 -10.51 6.29 11.53
CA LYS A 93 -11.59 5.31 11.58
C LYS A 93 -12.46 5.41 10.33
N GLU A 94 -12.67 6.62 9.85
CA GLU A 94 -13.48 6.83 8.66
C GLU A 94 -12.90 6.08 7.46
N ILE A 95 -11.58 6.13 7.30
CA ILE A 95 -10.93 5.42 6.21
C ILE A 95 -10.98 3.92 6.46
N LEU A 96 -10.77 3.49 7.69
CA LEU A 96 -10.79 2.06 8.02
C LEU A 96 -12.14 1.44 7.73
N ASP A 97 -13.20 2.20 7.92
CA ASP A 97 -14.56 1.69 7.72
C ASP A 97 -15.06 1.85 6.29
N LEU A 98 -14.29 2.53 5.47
CA LEU A 98 -14.75 2.88 4.12
C LEU A 98 -14.92 1.67 3.22
N PRO A 99 -13.97 0.74 3.14
CA PRO A 99 -14.15 -0.43 2.26
C PRO A 99 -15.01 -1.47 2.95
N ARG A 100 -15.84 -2.16 2.16
CA ARG A 100 -16.73 -3.16 2.74
C ARG A 100 -15.96 -4.32 3.38
N LEU A 101 -14.77 -4.60 2.91
CA LEU A 101 -13.95 -5.66 3.48
C LEU A 101 -12.89 -5.14 4.45
N GLY A 102 -12.88 -3.82 4.67
CA GLY A 102 -11.97 -3.21 5.63
C GLY A 102 -10.58 -2.97 5.06
N CYS A 103 -9.65 -2.75 5.97
CA CYS A 103 -8.26 -2.49 5.61
C CYS A 103 -7.39 -3.57 6.21
N VAL A 104 -6.40 -4.01 5.45
CA VAL A 104 -5.43 -4.99 5.95
C VAL A 104 -4.04 -4.40 5.81
N ASN A 105 -3.19 -4.73 6.76
CA ASN A 105 -1.81 -4.30 6.75
C ASN A 105 -0.94 -5.50 6.41
N VAL A 106 -0.11 -5.33 5.40
CA VAL A 106 0.81 -6.38 4.98
C VAL A 106 2.19 -6.05 5.54
N HIS A 107 2.66 -6.89 6.43
CA HIS A 107 4.00 -6.75 6.97
C HIS A 107 4.92 -7.71 6.25
N ALA A 108 5.90 -7.16 5.55
CA ALA A 108 6.88 -7.97 4.87
C ALA A 108 8.17 -7.85 5.64
N SER A 109 8.62 -8.94 6.22
CA SER A 109 9.87 -8.95 6.96
C SER A 109 10.88 -9.78 6.19
N LEU A 110 12.10 -9.30 6.14
CA LEU A 110 13.16 -10.02 5.46
C LEU A 110 13.85 -10.93 6.46
N LEU A 111 13.26 -12.08 6.66
CA LEU A 111 13.91 -13.07 7.49
C LEU A 111 15.14 -13.58 6.76
N PRO A 112 16.18 -13.96 7.50
CA PRO A 112 17.39 -14.43 6.84
C PRO A 112 17.15 -15.54 5.82
N ALA A 113 16.21 -16.40 6.11
CA ALA A 113 15.92 -17.53 5.22
C ALA A 113 15.31 -17.10 3.91
N TYR A 114 14.76 -15.89 3.86
CA TYR A 114 14.06 -15.43 2.65
C TYR A 114 14.76 -14.26 2.01
N ARG A 115 15.91 -13.94 2.49
CA ARG A 115 16.60 -12.75 2.04
C ARG A 115 16.85 -12.80 0.54
N GLY A 116 16.26 -11.88 -0.17
CA GLY A 116 16.49 -11.71 -1.59
C GLY A 116 15.94 -12.79 -2.49
N ALA A 117 15.37 -13.83 -1.94
CA ALA A 117 14.97 -14.96 -2.75
C ALA A 117 13.48 -15.01 -3.02
N ALA A 118 12.68 -14.92 -2.01
CA ALA A 118 11.25 -15.00 -2.21
C ALA A 118 10.62 -14.02 -1.25
N PRO A 119 10.81 -12.80 -1.54
CA PRO A 119 10.46 -11.77 -0.59
C PRO A 119 9.00 -11.80 -0.21
N ILE A 120 8.14 -11.76 -1.18
CA ILE A 120 6.73 -11.66 -0.89
C ILE A 120 6.03 -12.69 -1.71
N GLN A 121 5.42 -13.64 -1.03
CA GLN A 121 4.74 -14.73 -1.69
C GLN A 121 3.25 -14.47 -1.65
N TRP A 122 2.62 -14.62 -2.77
CA TRP A 122 1.18 -14.45 -2.83
C TRP A 122 0.47 -15.43 -1.92
N ALA A 123 1.06 -16.60 -1.72
CA ALA A 123 0.47 -17.59 -0.83
C ALA A 123 0.26 -17.05 0.58
N VAL A 124 1.06 -16.08 1.00
CA VAL A 124 0.88 -15.49 2.31
C VAL A 124 -0.41 -14.70 2.40
N ILE A 125 -0.82 -14.11 1.30
CA ILE A 125 -2.09 -13.41 1.23
C ILE A 125 -3.22 -14.38 1.49
N ASN A 126 -2.99 -15.64 1.21
CA ASN A 126 -3.97 -16.69 1.49
C ASN A 126 -3.82 -17.30 2.87
N GLY A 127 -3.01 -16.67 3.73
CA GLY A 127 -2.90 -17.12 5.11
C GLY A 127 -1.65 -17.89 5.45
N GLU A 128 -0.77 -18.11 4.50
CA GLU A 128 0.47 -18.82 4.78
C GLU A 128 1.53 -17.83 5.22
N GLU A 129 2.37 -18.26 6.15
CA GLU A 129 3.38 -17.37 6.73
C GLU A 129 4.80 -17.77 6.40
N LYS A 130 4.98 -18.66 5.46
CA LYS A 130 6.31 -19.18 5.20
C LYS A 130 7.24 -18.21 4.51
N SER A 131 6.71 -17.16 3.92
CA SER A 131 7.52 -16.22 3.15
C SER A 131 7.93 -15.00 3.95
N GLY A 132 7.59 -14.93 5.22
CA GLY A 132 7.92 -13.77 6.04
C GLY A 132 7.00 -12.59 5.87
N VAL A 133 5.83 -12.83 5.33
CA VAL A 133 4.82 -11.79 5.16
C VAL A 133 3.64 -12.11 6.08
N THR A 134 3.14 -11.10 6.75
CA THR A 134 2.00 -11.25 7.65
C THR A 134 0.92 -10.27 7.25
N ILE A 135 -0.31 -10.74 7.21
CA ILE A 135 -1.46 -9.90 6.88
C ILE A 135 -2.32 -9.77 8.12
N MET A 136 -2.61 -8.52 8.49
CA MET A 136 -3.38 -8.25 9.69
C MET A 136 -4.50 -7.29 9.38
N GLN A 137 -5.67 -7.59 9.93
CA GLN A 137 -6.80 -6.68 9.84
C GLN A 137 -6.48 -5.44 10.68
N MET A 138 -6.77 -4.26 10.14
CA MET A 138 -6.47 -3.02 10.83
C MET A 138 -7.68 -2.52 11.58
N ASP A 139 -7.44 -2.07 12.80
CA ASP A 139 -8.46 -1.44 13.63
C ASP A 139 -7.98 -0.08 14.07
N GLU A 140 -8.93 0.76 14.45
CA GLU A 140 -8.61 2.08 14.93
C GLU A 140 -7.67 1.99 16.13
N GLY A 141 -6.61 2.77 16.09
CA GLY A 141 -5.66 2.82 17.20
C GLY A 141 -4.61 1.74 17.17
N LEU A 142 -4.68 0.82 16.24
CA LEU A 142 -3.68 -0.23 16.11
C LEU A 142 -2.85 0.03 14.88
N ASP A 143 -1.57 0.05 15.08
CA ASP A 143 -0.66 0.31 14.01
C ASP A 143 -0.09 -0.99 13.47
N THR A 144 -0.91 -1.91 13.30
CA THR A 144 -0.41 -3.22 12.91
C THR A 144 -0.30 -3.45 11.40
#